data_d6a48fb0829c757ed81649b09f9756f4
#
_entry.id   d6a48fb0829c757ed81649b09f9756f4
#
_cell.length_a   1.000
_cell.length_b   1.000
_cell.length_c   1.000
_cell.angle_alpha   90.00
_cell.angle_beta   90.00
_cell.angle_gamma   90.00
#
_symmetry.space_group_name_H-M   'P 1'
#
loop_
_entity.id
_entity.type
_entity.pdbx_description
1 polymer ?
#
loop_
_entity_poly.entity_id
_entity_poly.type
_entity_poly.pdbx_seq_one_letter_code
_entity_poly.pdbx_strand_id
1 'polypeptide(L)'
;MARPTLSLCLVVIVALCAPASANAAAVIVTPASPWPGASVRLEASGFQRRASGVVSLTGTRPVKFRVNTRGRATVAVAVPGTARPGLHTLRVRARGRAVSTALFFNGAPRAPSTLVALSGGQRVSLDPSSGRAGDAFVLKAAGLSRKSTVDVRFGGKRLARKRPNSRGNLTISGSVPAIAPGAKVVRVASGRRVVALRFLVLPPLPPAPPPLPPPLPPPPPPPPPPPPRVIAAAGDIACSPKDPNFNGGQGTLTLCRQQATSDLLVGKGYSDVLTLGDTQYDCATAADFAGSFGPSWGRVKDIIHPTTGNHEYKETNPDDFGVNGCVPNAGGYFRYFGAAAGNPNLGYYSFDIANWHVISLNTNLASATGCPVISCAAGSPQEQWLRADLAAHPAACTLAFWHHPLFSSKTPSMAPRSFWEDLYAAGADIVLNGHVHNYERFGPQRPDGRADLANGITQFVVGTGGHSVEATEIPGSPPAANRAAAAQAYGVLELTLKANGYDWRFLSVPGQTPFNDAGSGACH
;
A
#
# COMPACT_ATOMS: atom_id res chain seq x y z
N MET A 1 -15.72 -10.85 -15.70
CA MET A 1 -15.34 -10.47 -14.33
C MET A 1 -14.12 -9.53 -14.44
N ALA A 2 -14.27 -8.27 -14.12
CA ALA A 2 -13.24 -7.25 -14.31
C ALA A 2 -12.38 -7.17 -13.06
N ARG A 3 -11.08 -7.43 -13.17
CA ARG A 3 -10.09 -7.20 -12.11
C ARG A 3 -9.80 -5.70 -12.01
N PRO A 4 -9.81 -5.10 -10.84
CA PRO A 4 -9.32 -3.74 -10.67
C PRO A 4 -7.78 -3.77 -10.69
N THR A 5 -7.17 -3.07 -11.63
CA THR A 5 -5.72 -2.86 -11.65
C THR A 5 -5.35 -1.59 -10.92
N LEU A 6 -4.24 -1.66 -10.22
CA LEU A 6 -3.62 -0.60 -9.42
C LEU A 6 -3.57 0.74 -10.14
N SER A 7 -4.05 1.76 -9.47
CA SER A 7 -3.79 3.15 -9.81
C SER A 7 -2.44 3.55 -9.22
N LEU A 8 -1.37 3.39 -10.00
CA LEU A 8 -0.09 4.01 -9.70
C LEU A 8 -0.32 5.52 -9.68
N CYS A 9 -0.28 6.16 -8.52
CA CYS A 9 -0.23 7.62 -8.42
C CYS A 9 1.12 8.10 -8.98
N LEU A 10 1.23 8.09 -10.30
CA LEU A 10 2.37 8.72 -10.98
C LEU A 10 2.17 10.23 -10.89
N VAL A 11 2.89 10.90 -10.00
CA VAL A 11 2.95 12.36 -9.97
C VAL A 11 3.71 12.80 -11.21
N VAL A 12 2.98 13.24 -12.22
CA VAL A 12 3.57 13.86 -13.40
C VAL A 12 3.90 15.30 -13.06
N ILE A 13 5.15 15.59 -12.75
CA ILE A 13 5.65 16.96 -12.68
C ILE A 13 5.99 17.37 -14.10
N VAL A 14 5.19 18.22 -14.70
CA VAL A 14 5.58 18.95 -15.91
C VAL A 14 6.54 20.04 -15.45
N ALA A 15 7.83 19.81 -15.59
CA ALA A 15 8.80 20.88 -15.51
C ALA A 15 8.67 21.71 -16.81
N LEU A 16 7.91 22.78 -16.75
CA LEU A 16 7.90 23.84 -17.76
C LEU A 16 9.19 24.65 -17.57
N CYS A 17 10.32 24.18 -18.12
CA CYS A 17 11.45 25.03 -18.39
C CYS A 17 11.08 25.89 -19.62
N ALA A 18 10.43 27.03 -19.38
CA ALA A 18 10.28 28.08 -20.39
C ALA A 18 11.06 29.29 -19.93
N PRO A 19 11.86 29.93 -20.78
CA PRO A 19 12.16 31.36 -20.63
C PRO A 19 10.88 32.13 -20.80
N ALA A 20 10.75 33.20 -20.06
CA ALA A 20 9.58 34.06 -19.92
C ALA A 20 8.88 34.40 -21.25
N SER A 21 7.76 33.73 -21.51
CA SER A 21 6.68 34.27 -22.37
C SER A 21 5.37 33.59 -21.98
N ALA A 22 4.51 34.41 -21.35
CA ALA A 22 3.08 34.24 -21.15
C ALA A 22 2.54 32.84 -20.85
N ASN A 23 2.48 32.50 -19.61
CA ASN A 23 1.49 31.72 -18.84
C ASN A 23 0.36 31.06 -19.63
N ALA A 24 0.65 30.04 -20.43
CA ALA A 24 -0.38 29.16 -20.96
C ALA A 24 -0.95 28.32 -19.81
N ALA A 25 -2.29 28.31 -19.64
CA ALA A 25 -2.91 27.38 -18.68
C ALA A 25 -2.77 25.96 -19.19
N ALA A 26 -2.35 25.05 -18.28
CA ALA A 26 -2.16 23.64 -18.56
C ALA A 26 -2.86 22.79 -17.49
N VAL A 27 -3.33 21.61 -17.89
CA VAL A 27 -3.91 20.61 -17.01
C VAL A 27 -3.31 19.25 -17.33
N ILE A 28 -2.83 18.57 -16.29
CA ILE A 28 -2.38 17.19 -16.33
C ILE A 28 -3.48 16.34 -15.75
N VAL A 29 -3.78 15.23 -16.39
CA VAL A 29 -4.85 14.31 -16.01
C VAL A 29 -4.24 12.93 -15.76
N THR A 30 -4.49 12.34 -14.60
CA THR A 30 -4.02 11.01 -14.23
C THR A 30 -5.13 10.23 -13.52
N PRO A 31 -5.50 9.04 -14.00
CA PRO A 31 -5.12 8.43 -15.27
C PRO A 31 -5.74 9.16 -16.47
N ALA A 32 -5.09 9.11 -17.63
CA ALA A 32 -5.57 9.77 -18.85
C ALA A 32 -6.76 9.03 -19.50
N SER A 33 -6.95 7.77 -19.17
CA SER A 33 -8.05 6.94 -19.63
C SER A 33 -8.66 6.21 -18.41
N PRO A 34 -9.46 6.91 -17.61
CA PRO A 34 -10.08 6.35 -16.41
C PRO A 34 -11.19 5.36 -16.77
N TRP A 35 -11.56 4.51 -15.82
CA TRP A 35 -12.68 3.58 -15.88
C TRP A 35 -13.83 4.06 -14.98
N PRO A 36 -15.05 3.56 -15.15
CA PRO A 36 -16.17 3.86 -14.24
C PRO A 36 -15.83 3.51 -12.79
N GLY A 37 -16.08 4.44 -11.88
CA GLY A 37 -15.74 4.32 -10.47
C GLY A 37 -14.33 4.82 -10.09
N ALA A 38 -13.45 5.09 -11.07
CA ALA A 38 -12.12 5.62 -10.80
C ALA A 38 -12.14 7.08 -10.32
N SER A 39 -11.09 7.49 -9.62
CA SER A 39 -10.81 8.90 -9.34
C SER A 39 -9.77 9.45 -10.31
N VAL A 40 -10.05 10.60 -10.88
CA VAL A 40 -9.14 11.32 -11.79
C VAL A 40 -8.50 12.47 -11.03
N ARG A 41 -7.19 12.44 -10.90
CA ARG A 41 -6.40 13.55 -10.35
C ARG A 41 -6.05 14.54 -11.45
N LEU A 42 -6.33 15.80 -11.20
CA LEU A 42 -6.05 16.93 -12.10
C LEU A 42 -5.03 17.85 -11.44
N GLU A 43 -3.94 18.13 -12.14
CA GLU A 43 -2.96 19.13 -11.73
C GLU A 43 -3.04 20.30 -12.72
N ALA A 44 -3.57 21.42 -12.27
CA ALA A 44 -3.75 22.62 -13.06
C ALA A 44 -2.63 23.63 -12.78
N SER A 45 -2.10 24.27 -13.83
CA SER A 45 -1.05 25.30 -13.73
C SER A 45 -1.27 26.42 -14.74
N GLY A 46 -0.63 27.58 -14.53
CA GLY A 46 -0.76 28.73 -15.41
C GLY A 46 -2.08 29.50 -15.28
N PHE A 47 -2.86 29.23 -14.23
CA PHE A 47 -4.06 29.98 -13.89
C PHE A 47 -3.73 31.20 -13.02
N GLN A 48 -4.63 32.17 -12.97
CA GLN A 48 -4.46 33.37 -12.13
C GLN A 48 -4.38 32.95 -10.64
N ARG A 49 -3.38 33.47 -9.94
CA ARG A 49 -3.16 33.21 -8.51
C ARG A 49 -4.40 33.54 -7.69
N ARG A 50 -4.72 32.73 -6.68
CA ARG A 50 -5.87 32.88 -5.77
C ARG A 50 -7.26 32.87 -6.46
N ALA A 51 -7.35 32.59 -7.77
CA ALA A 51 -8.62 32.51 -8.48
C ALA A 51 -9.42 31.28 -8.01
N SER A 52 -10.73 31.44 -7.95
CA SER A 52 -11.66 30.31 -7.84
C SER A 52 -11.88 29.72 -9.23
N GLY A 53 -11.96 28.40 -9.30
CA GLY A 53 -12.19 27.69 -10.53
C GLY A 53 -13.18 26.56 -10.38
N VAL A 54 -13.57 25.98 -11.52
CA VAL A 54 -14.47 24.84 -11.60
C VAL A 54 -13.92 23.82 -12.59
N VAL A 55 -13.97 22.56 -12.20
CA VAL A 55 -13.77 21.41 -13.06
C VAL A 55 -15.12 20.82 -13.41
N SER A 56 -15.38 20.62 -14.69
CA SER A 56 -16.56 19.92 -15.20
C SER A 56 -16.12 18.72 -16.02
N LEU A 57 -16.64 17.57 -15.72
CA LEU A 57 -16.49 16.35 -16.48
C LEU A 57 -17.89 15.89 -16.90
N THR A 58 -18.07 15.50 -18.15
CA THR A 58 -19.38 15.07 -18.67
C THR A 58 -19.99 13.98 -17.77
N GLY A 59 -21.21 14.20 -17.31
CA GLY A 59 -21.94 13.26 -16.45
C GLY A 59 -21.61 13.37 -14.95
N THR A 60 -20.80 14.36 -14.52
CA THR A 60 -20.49 14.58 -13.10
C THR A 60 -20.97 15.93 -12.60
N ARG A 61 -21.11 16.08 -11.28
CA ARG A 61 -21.30 17.40 -10.67
C ARG A 61 -20.00 18.20 -10.78
N PRO A 62 -20.08 19.51 -11.12
CA PRO A 62 -18.89 20.34 -11.17
C PRO A 62 -18.19 20.44 -9.81
N VAL A 63 -16.86 20.30 -9.80
CA VAL A 63 -16.02 20.38 -8.61
C VAL A 63 -15.37 21.76 -8.54
N LYS A 64 -15.59 22.50 -7.46
CA LYS A 64 -14.97 23.80 -7.21
C LYS A 64 -13.54 23.62 -6.67
N PHE A 65 -12.62 24.51 -7.07
CA PHE A 65 -11.25 24.51 -6.56
C PHE A 65 -10.70 25.93 -6.41
N ARG A 66 -9.62 26.09 -5.68
CA ARG A 66 -8.88 27.34 -5.54
C ARG A 66 -7.46 27.20 -6.06
N VAL A 67 -7.01 28.18 -6.84
CA VAL A 67 -5.64 28.27 -7.31
C VAL A 67 -4.77 28.88 -6.21
N ASN A 68 -3.63 28.25 -5.93
CA ASN A 68 -2.71 28.72 -4.89
C ASN A 68 -1.92 29.98 -5.33
N THR A 69 -1.07 30.49 -4.45
CA THR A 69 -0.22 31.67 -4.69
C THR A 69 0.84 31.47 -5.79
N ARG A 70 1.08 30.21 -6.21
CA ARG A 70 2.00 29.87 -7.31
C ARG A 70 1.28 29.63 -8.64
N GLY A 71 -0.04 29.89 -8.72
CA GLY A 71 -0.82 29.67 -9.94
C GLY A 71 -1.14 28.21 -10.22
N ARG A 72 -1.14 27.34 -9.22
CA ARG A 72 -1.37 25.89 -9.33
C ARG A 72 -2.56 25.45 -8.50
N ALA A 73 -3.20 24.35 -8.89
CA ALA A 73 -4.22 23.65 -8.12
C ALA A 73 -4.19 22.15 -8.41
N THR A 74 -4.52 21.34 -7.41
CA THR A 74 -4.75 19.90 -7.57
C THR A 74 -6.20 19.62 -7.22
N VAL A 75 -6.89 18.86 -8.05
CA VAL A 75 -8.31 18.54 -7.90
C VAL A 75 -8.54 17.06 -8.20
N ALA A 76 -9.24 16.35 -7.34
CA ALA A 76 -9.73 15.01 -7.61
C ALA A 76 -11.17 15.08 -8.13
N VAL A 77 -11.47 14.32 -9.17
CA VAL A 77 -12.82 14.21 -9.76
C VAL A 77 -13.17 12.74 -9.85
N ALA A 78 -14.23 12.32 -9.18
CA ALA A 78 -14.72 10.95 -9.26
C ALA A 78 -15.44 10.74 -10.61
N VAL A 79 -15.13 9.64 -11.28
CA VAL A 79 -15.85 9.16 -12.46
C VAL A 79 -17.04 8.35 -11.96
N PRO A 80 -18.29 8.66 -12.38
CA PRO A 80 -19.43 7.87 -11.94
C PRO A 80 -19.28 6.37 -12.26
N GLY A 81 -19.63 5.48 -11.35
CA GLY A 81 -19.62 4.03 -11.59
C GLY A 81 -20.55 3.61 -12.74
N THR A 82 -21.52 4.46 -13.09
CA THR A 82 -22.46 4.28 -14.20
C THR A 82 -21.99 4.93 -15.52
N ALA A 83 -20.79 5.55 -15.53
CA ALA A 83 -20.27 6.19 -16.75
C ALA A 83 -20.06 5.15 -17.85
N ARG A 84 -20.58 5.43 -19.06
CA ARG A 84 -20.41 4.53 -20.20
C ARG A 84 -19.00 4.67 -20.76
N PRO A 85 -18.38 3.58 -21.28
CA PRO A 85 -17.15 3.68 -22.05
C PRO A 85 -17.31 4.64 -23.24
N GLY A 86 -16.26 5.39 -23.55
CA GLY A 86 -16.28 6.33 -24.67
C GLY A 86 -15.63 7.68 -24.34
N LEU A 87 -15.81 8.64 -25.23
CA LEU A 87 -15.25 9.99 -25.10
C LEU A 87 -16.09 10.87 -24.16
N HIS A 88 -15.45 11.44 -23.16
CA HIS A 88 -16.02 12.39 -22.22
C HIS A 88 -15.21 13.70 -22.22
N THR A 89 -15.90 14.83 -22.12
CA THR A 89 -15.22 16.13 -22.09
C THR A 89 -14.89 16.54 -20.67
N LEU A 90 -13.61 16.79 -20.42
CA LEU A 90 -13.11 17.45 -19.21
C LEU A 90 -12.87 18.93 -19.51
N ARG A 91 -13.40 19.82 -18.67
CA ARG A 91 -13.19 21.26 -18.78
C ARG A 91 -12.79 21.87 -17.44
N VAL A 92 -11.66 22.55 -17.42
CA VAL A 92 -11.17 23.29 -16.25
C VAL A 92 -11.23 24.78 -16.56
N ARG A 93 -11.92 25.52 -15.72
CA ARG A 93 -12.08 26.98 -15.87
C ARG A 93 -11.69 27.68 -14.58
N ALA A 94 -10.91 28.76 -14.69
CA ALA A 94 -10.69 29.72 -13.62
C ALA A 94 -10.42 31.11 -14.21
N ARG A 95 -11.23 32.09 -13.80
CA ARG A 95 -11.12 33.54 -14.08
C ARG A 95 -10.56 33.86 -15.48
N GLY A 96 -11.38 33.73 -16.49
CA GLY A 96 -11.04 34.09 -17.89
C GLY A 96 -10.17 33.08 -18.65
N ARG A 97 -9.70 32.01 -18.02
CA ARG A 97 -8.93 30.95 -18.68
C ARG A 97 -9.67 29.61 -18.62
N ALA A 98 -9.60 28.87 -19.71
CA ALA A 98 -10.18 27.53 -19.80
C ALA A 98 -9.22 26.56 -20.52
N VAL A 99 -9.19 25.33 -20.03
CA VAL A 99 -8.56 24.19 -20.71
C VAL A 99 -9.62 23.10 -20.86
N SER A 100 -9.80 22.62 -22.08
CA SER A 100 -10.73 21.50 -22.38
C SER A 100 -9.98 20.38 -23.06
N THR A 101 -10.30 19.15 -22.68
CA THR A 101 -9.75 17.95 -23.31
C THR A 101 -10.80 16.83 -23.29
N ALA A 102 -10.68 15.88 -24.20
CA ALA A 102 -11.47 14.66 -24.18
C ALA A 102 -10.71 13.58 -23.41
N LEU A 103 -11.40 12.88 -22.52
CA LEU A 103 -10.94 11.68 -21.85
C LEU A 103 -11.70 10.49 -22.41
N PHE A 104 -11.00 9.40 -22.69
CA PHE A 104 -11.63 8.16 -23.10
C PHE A 104 -11.82 7.26 -21.87
N PHE A 105 -13.06 6.99 -21.51
CA PHE A 105 -13.34 6.03 -20.44
C PHE A 105 -13.25 4.62 -20.98
N ASN A 106 -12.43 3.80 -20.36
CA ASN A 106 -12.28 2.39 -20.69
C ASN A 106 -13.35 1.55 -20.02
N GLY A 107 -13.80 0.50 -20.67
CA GLY A 107 -14.69 -0.49 -20.08
C GLY A 107 -13.99 -1.47 -19.13
N ALA A 108 -12.66 -1.50 -19.14
CA ALA A 108 -11.81 -2.32 -18.27
C ALA A 108 -10.52 -1.56 -17.93
N PRO A 109 -9.88 -1.89 -16.81
CA PRO A 109 -8.60 -1.30 -16.43
C PRO A 109 -7.50 -1.61 -17.47
N ARG A 110 -6.69 -0.60 -17.82
CA ARG A 110 -5.51 -0.73 -18.69
C ARG A 110 -4.28 -0.15 -17.98
N ALA A 111 -3.10 -0.47 -18.49
CA ALA A 111 -1.85 0.12 -18.04
C ALA A 111 -1.95 1.66 -17.99
N PRO A 112 -1.30 2.32 -17.03
CA PRO A 112 -1.42 3.75 -16.82
C PRO A 112 -1.05 4.53 -18.07
N SER A 113 -1.86 5.55 -18.39
CA SER A 113 -1.64 6.49 -19.49
C SER A 113 -1.59 7.92 -18.96
N THR A 114 -0.89 8.81 -19.67
CA THR A 114 -0.75 10.22 -19.27
C THR A 114 -1.24 11.15 -20.38
N LEU A 115 -2.06 12.12 -20.02
CA LEU A 115 -2.53 13.18 -20.92
C LEU A 115 -2.17 14.55 -20.36
N VAL A 116 -1.54 15.40 -21.18
CA VAL A 116 -1.29 16.82 -20.91
C VAL A 116 -2.11 17.66 -21.87
N ALA A 117 -2.97 18.52 -21.35
CA ALA A 117 -3.74 19.49 -22.13
C ALA A 117 -3.25 20.91 -21.82
N LEU A 118 -3.09 21.71 -22.87
CA LEU A 118 -2.64 23.09 -22.82
C LEU A 118 -3.75 24.06 -23.27
N SER A 119 -3.69 25.34 -22.86
CA SER A 119 -4.56 26.37 -23.40
C SER A 119 -4.35 26.51 -24.92
N GLY A 120 -5.46 26.70 -25.67
CA GLY A 120 -5.43 26.71 -27.14
C GLY A 120 -5.65 25.36 -27.78
N GLY A 121 -6.19 24.38 -27.04
CA GLY A 121 -6.63 23.08 -27.58
C GLY A 121 -5.53 22.07 -27.86
N GLN A 122 -4.28 22.37 -27.51
CA GLN A 122 -3.17 21.43 -27.67
C GLN A 122 -3.21 20.36 -26.59
N ARG A 123 -2.96 19.12 -26.96
CA ARG A 123 -2.88 17.98 -26.04
C ARG A 123 -1.81 16.98 -26.49
N VAL A 124 -1.17 16.36 -25.53
CA VAL A 124 -0.20 15.27 -25.75
C VAL A 124 -0.55 14.12 -24.80
N SER A 125 -0.68 12.92 -25.33
CA SER A 125 -0.92 11.71 -24.53
C SER A 125 0.14 10.64 -24.82
N LEU A 126 0.42 9.82 -23.83
CA LEU A 126 1.36 8.73 -23.88
C LEU A 126 0.68 7.49 -23.29
N ASP A 127 0.61 6.41 -24.05
CA ASP A 127 -0.10 5.18 -23.70
C ASP A 127 0.66 3.94 -24.20
N PRO A 128 1.06 3.00 -23.31
CA PRO A 128 1.11 3.15 -21.87
C PRO A 128 2.17 4.17 -21.42
N SER A 129 2.15 4.56 -20.12
CA SER A 129 3.18 5.42 -19.52
C SER A 129 4.22 4.63 -18.71
N SER A 130 4.19 3.31 -18.80
CA SER A 130 5.20 2.39 -18.27
C SER A 130 5.40 1.20 -19.21
N GLY A 131 6.58 0.58 -19.16
CA GLY A 131 6.90 -0.61 -19.96
C GLY A 131 8.38 -0.99 -19.84
N ARG A 132 8.71 -2.20 -20.27
CA ARG A 132 10.08 -2.71 -20.34
C ARG A 132 10.75 -2.29 -21.66
N ALA A 133 12.06 -2.40 -21.73
CA ALA A 133 12.78 -2.24 -23.01
C ALA A 133 12.19 -3.17 -24.08
N GLY A 134 11.84 -2.60 -25.24
CA GLY A 134 11.17 -3.31 -26.33
C GLY A 134 9.64 -3.21 -26.32
N ASP A 135 8.98 -2.93 -25.20
CA ASP A 135 7.52 -2.80 -25.14
C ASP A 135 7.04 -1.65 -26.03
N ALA A 136 5.90 -1.86 -26.68
CA ALA A 136 5.30 -0.85 -27.55
C ALA A 136 4.63 0.28 -26.74
N PHE A 137 4.76 1.50 -27.24
CA PHE A 137 3.98 2.64 -26.76
C PHE A 137 3.49 3.51 -27.92
N VAL A 138 2.46 4.31 -27.66
CA VAL A 138 1.91 5.27 -28.62
C VAL A 138 1.88 6.66 -27.98
N LEU A 139 2.53 7.62 -28.62
CA LEU A 139 2.43 9.03 -28.31
C LEU A 139 1.51 9.70 -29.32
N LYS A 140 0.47 10.37 -28.86
CA LYS A 140 -0.44 11.15 -29.69
C LYS A 140 -0.36 12.62 -29.27
N ALA A 141 -0.22 13.51 -30.23
CA ALA A 141 -0.28 14.95 -30.02
C ALA A 141 -1.30 15.58 -30.97
N ALA A 142 -2.05 16.56 -30.51
CA ALA A 142 -3.09 17.25 -31.30
C ALA A 142 -3.08 18.75 -31.01
N GLY A 143 -3.67 19.53 -31.94
CA GLY A 143 -3.72 20.99 -31.85
C GLY A 143 -2.37 21.65 -32.15
N LEU A 144 -1.48 20.97 -32.88
CA LEU A 144 -0.15 21.46 -33.24
C LEU A 144 -0.22 22.34 -34.51
N SER A 145 0.70 23.30 -34.63
CA SER A 145 0.83 24.07 -35.88
C SER A 145 1.34 23.16 -37.02
N ARG A 146 0.67 23.16 -38.15
CA ARG A 146 1.04 22.39 -39.35
C ARG A 146 2.42 22.79 -39.91
N LYS A 147 2.86 24.03 -39.64
CA LYS A 147 4.18 24.52 -40.07
C LYS A 147 5.32 24.18 -39.09
N SER A 148 5.00 23.64 -37.90
CA SER A 148 6.01 23.30 -36.91
C SER A 148 6.56 21.89 -37.13
N THR A 149 7.84 21.72 -36.83
CA THR A 149 8.46 20.40 -36.69
C THR A 149 8.41 20.00 -35.21
N VAL A 150 7.98 18.77 -34.93
CA VAL A 150 7.91 18.21 -33.60
C VAL A 150 9.10 17.27 -33.40
N ASP A 151 9.91 17.56 -32.39
CA ASP A 151 11.03 16.70 -31.95
C ASP A 151 10.58 15.95 -30.70
N VAL A 152 10.68 14.62 -30.74
CA VAL A 152 10.32 13.75 -29.60
C VAL A 152 11.56 13.01 -29.12
N ARG A 153 11.84 13.11 -27.82
CA ARG A 153 12.95 12.44 -27.16
C ARG A 153 12.47 11.62 -25.99
N PHE A 154 13.08 10.47 -25.78
CA PHE A 154 12.81 9.57 -24.67
C PHE A 154 14.13 9.32 -23.91
N GLY A 155 14.19 9.69 -22.62
CA GLY A 155 15.41 9.54 -21.82
C GLY A 155 16.63 10.23 -22.45
N GLY A 156 16.44 11.36 -23.12
CA GLY A 156 17.47 12.09 -23.84
C GLY A 156 17.71 11.67 -25.29
N LYS A 157 17.43 10.43 -25.68
CA LYS A 157 17.56 9.93 -27.05
C LYS A 157 16.42 10.43 -27.96
N ARG A 158 16.74 10.83 -29.19
CA ARG A 158 15.72 11.26 -30.15
C ARG A 158 14.98 10.04 -30.68
N LEU A 159 13.64 10.01 -30.54
CA LEU A 159 12.77 8.99 -31.11
C LEU A 159 12.24 9.36 -32.49
N ALA A 160 11.83 10.59 -32.66
CA ALA A 160 11.26 11.04 -33.91
C ALA A 160 11.40 12.55 -34.08
N ARG A 161 11.43 12.99 -35.36
CA ARG A 161 11.29 14.36 -35.79
C ARG A 161 10.34 14.39 -36.98
N LYS A 162 9.09 14.82 -36.76
CA LYS A 162 8.01 14.76 -37.75
C LYS A 162 7.19 16.03 -37.77
N ARG A 163 6.48 16.29 -38.87
CA ARG A 163 5.47 17.35 -38.96
C ARG A 163 4.09 16.80 -38.64
N PRO A 164 3.21 17.56 -38.00
CA PRO A 164 1.81 17.20 -37.84
C PRO A 164 1.11 17.08 -39.19
N ASN A 165 0.03 16.29 -39.25
CA ASN A 165 -0.82 16.17 -40.44
C ASN A 165 -1.63 17.46 -40.70
N SER A 166 -2.44 17.47 -41.76
CA SER A 166 -3.29 18.59 -42.16
C SER A 166 -4.30 19.04 -41.10
N ARG A 167 -4.60 18.20 -40.09
CA ARG A 167 -5.49 18.52 -38.95
C ARG A 167 -4.71 18.94 -37.70
N GLY A 168 -3.39 19.09 -37.75
CA GLY A 168 -2.56 19.42 -36.60
C GLY A 168 -2.32 18.26 -35.63
N ASN A 169 -2.50 17.03 -36.08
CA ASN A 169 -2.31 15.82 -35.26
C ASN A 169 -1.01 15.11 -35.63
N LEU A 170 -0.40 14.46 -34.62
CA LEU A 170 0.78 13.64 -34.77
C LEU A 170 0.62 12.37 -33.93
N THR A 171 0.89 11.21 -34.53
CA THR A 171 0.99 9.94 -33.81
C THR A 171 2.38 9.35 -34.05
N ILE A 172 3.02 8.93 -32.97
CA ILE A 172 4.31 8.24 -32.98
C ILE A 172 4.12 6.93 -32.22
N SER A 173 4.23 5.83 -32.92
CA SER A 173 4.33 4.49 -32.35
C SER A 173 5.81 4.12 -32.30
N GLY A 174 6.24 3.52 -31.21
CA GLY A 174 7.62 3.09 -31.01
C GLY A 174 7.72 2.06 -29.91
N SER A 175 8.93 1.59 -29.69
CA SER A 175 9.25 0.73 -28.56
C SER A 175 10.07 1.48 -27.52
N VAL A 176 9.93 1.06 -26.27
CA VAL A 176 10.72 1.60 -25.14
C VAL A 176 12.20 1.35 -25.42
N PRO A 177 13.04 2.38 -25.45
CA PRO A 177 14.47 2.21 -25.69
C PRO A 177 15.13 1.32 -24.62
N ALA A 178 16.19 0.59 -25.01
CA ALA A 178 17.06 -0.12 -24.07
C ALA A 178 17.87 0.89 -23.24
N ILE A 179 17.30 1.31 -22.12
CA ILE A 179 17.89 2.24 -21.14
C ILE A 179 17.64 1.70 -19.74
N ALA A 180 18.43 2.12 -18.76
CA ALA A 180 18.31 1.67 -17.38
C ALA A 180 16.90 1.86 -16.84
N PRO A 181 16.35 0.91 -16.05
CA PRO A 181 15.06 1.02 -15.39
C PRO A 181 14.91 2.30 -14.57
N GLY A 182 13.67 2.64 -14.25
CA GLY A 182 13.32 3.82 -13.47
C GLY A 182 12.62 4.92 -14.28
N ALA A 183 12.25 6.00 -13.60
CA ALA A 183 11.51 7.10 -14.21
C ALA A 183 12.34 7.84 -15.28
N LYS A 184 11.80 7.92 -16.49
CA LYS A 184 12.40 8.64 -17.63
C LYS A 184 11.46 9.75 -18.10
N VAL A 185 12.02 10.70 -18.85
CA VAL A 185 11.24 11.80 -19.41
C VAL A 185 11.09 11.60 -20.92
N VAL A 186 9.83 11.60 -21.38
CA VAL A 186 9.49 11.72 -22.79
C VAL A 186 9.22 13.20 -23.08
N ARG A 187 10.10 13.83 -23.86
CA ARG A 187 10.05 15.26 -24.18
C ARG A 187 9.51 15.45 -25.59
N VAL A 188 8.45 16.25 -25.72
CA VAL A 188 7.82 16.62 -26.99
C VAL A 188 8.01 18.11 -27.19
N ALA A 189 8.80 18.52 -28.16
CA ALA A 189 9.10 19.91 -28.47
C ALA A 189 8.48 20.30 -29.82
N SER A 190 7.74 21.42 -29.85
CA SER A 190 7.15 22.01 -31.06
C SER A 190 7.35 23.53 -31.05
N GLY A 191 8.30 24.02 -31.81
CA GLY A 191 8.76 25.39 -31.76
C GLY A 191 9.30 25.77 -30.37
N ARG A 192 8.80 26.88 -29.80
CA ARG A 192 9.17 27.30 -28.43
C ARG A 192 8.46 26.52 -27.28
N ARG A 193 7.55 25.61 -27.61
CA ARG A 193 6.77 24.84 -26.61
C ARG A 193 7.38 23.48 -26.41
N VAL A 194 7.51 23.11 -25.14
CA VAL A 194 8.02 21.81 -24.72
C VAL A 194 7.08 21.19 -23.70
N VAL A 195 6.69 19.94 -23.93
CA VAL A 195 5.93 19.10 -22.99
C VAL A 195 6.84 17.96 -22.55
N ALA A 196 6.90 17.72 -21.26
CA ALA A 196 7.62 16.60 -20.66
C ALA A 196 6.62 15.67 -19.97
N LEU A 197 6.60 14.40 -20.39
CA LEU A 197 5.81 13.35 -19.79
C LEU A 197 6.75 12.37 -19.11
N ARG A 198 6.37 11.83 -17.96
CA ARG A 198 7.12 10.74 -17.31
C ARG A 198 6.72 9.40 -17.91
N PHE A 199 7.70 8.54 -18.04
CA PHE A 199 7.55 7.14 -18.38
C PHE A 199 8.36 6.30 -17.41
N LEU A 200 7.76 5.25 -16.86
CA LEU A 200 8.46 4.32 -15.98
C LEU A 200 9.00 3.15 -16.81
N VAL A 201 10.31 3.06 -16.96
CA VAL A 201 10.97 1.89 -17.57
C VAL A 201 11.11 0.81 -16.52
N LEU A 202 10.45 -0.32 -16.74
CA LEU A 202 10.45 -1.48 -15.86
C LEU A 202 11.75 -2.31 -16.05
N PRO A 203 12.20 -3.03 -15.03
CA PRO A 203 13.33 -3.95 -15.16
C PRO A 203 12.99 -5.10 -16.14
N PRO A 204 14.01 -5.73 -16.77
CA PRO A 204 13.78 -6.91 -17.60
C PRO A 204 13.17 -8.04 -16.76
N LEU A 205 12.39 -8.90 -17.42
CA LEU A 205 11.91 -10.13 -16.79
C LEU A 205 13.12 -11.03 -16.46
N PRO A 206 13.09 -11.74 -15.34
CA PRO A 206 14.09 -12.77 -15.08
C PRO A 206 14.08 -13.80 -16.24
N PRO A 207 15.23 -14.42 -16.56
CA PRO A 207 15.28 -15.45 -17.59
C PRO A 207 14.32 -16.59 -17.26
N ALA A 208 13.65 -17.11 -18.29
CA ALA A 208 12.79 -18.27 -18.13
C ALA A 208 13.59 -19.45 -17.53
N PRO A 209 13.00 -20.23 -16.61
CA PRO A 209 13.66 -21.41 -16.09
C PRO A 209 14.01 -22.38 -17.23
N PRO A 210 15.11 -23.15 -17.10
CA PRO A 210 15.51 -24.12 -18.11
C PRO A 210 14.41 -25.16 -18.33
N PRO A 211 14.31 -25.76 -19.53
CA PRO A 211 13.32 -26.80 -19.82
C PRO A 211 13.48 -27.99 -18.87
N LEU A 212 12.36 -28.49 -18.37
CA LEU A 212 12.31 -29.62 -17.44
C LEU A 212 12.93 -30.89 -18.07
N PRO A 213 13.69 -31.69 -17.29
CA PRO A 213 14.14 -33.00 -17.71
C PRO A 213 12.95 -33.95 -17.95
N PRO A 214 13.16 -35.05 -18.72
CA PRO A 214 12.10 -36.01 -19.03
C PRO A 214 11.47 -36.62 -17.77
N PRO A 215 10.19 -37.07 -17.85
CA PRO A 215 9.43 -37.50 -16.68
C PRO A 215 10.12 -38.66 -15.96
N LEU A 216 10.37 -38.43 -14.68
CA LEU A 216 10.83 -39.46 -13.74
C LEU A 216 9.71 -40.48 -13.46
N PRO A 217 10.04 -41.70 -13.01
CA PRO A 217 9.04 -42.69 -12.55
C PRO A 217 8.10 -42.08 -11.51
N PRO A 218 6.84 -42.57 -11.40
CA PRO A 218 5.86 -41.95 -10.50
C PRO A 218 6.46 -41.80 -9.09
N PRO A 219 6.31 -40.65 -8.49
CA PRO A 219 6.88 -40.37 -7.18
C PRO A 219 6.27 -41.32 -6.14
N PRO A 220 7.03 -41.72 -5.08
CA PRO A 220 6.44 -42.39 -3.93
C PRO A 220 5.24 -41.59 -3.40
N PRO A 221 4.28 -42.24 -2.74
CA PRO A 221 3.15 -41.52 -2.17
C PRO A 221 3.65 -40.36 -1.30
N PRO A 222 2.97 -39.19 -1.35
CA PRO A 222 3.42 -38.05 -0.60
C PRO A 222 3.52 -38.40 0.88
N PRO A 223 4.53 -37.87 1.59
CA PRO A 223 4.63 -38.06 3.03
C PRO A 223 3.33 -37.56 3.69
N PRO A 224 2.93 -38.14 4.83
CA PRO A 224 1.76 -37.69 5.56
C PRO A 224 1.91 -36.18 5.85
N PRO A 225 0.81 -35.41 5.81
CA PRO A 225 0.86 -33.97 6.08
C PRO A 225 1.49 -33.72 7.46
N PRO A 226 2.28 -32.64 7.61
CA PRO A 226 2.87 -32.31 8.89
C PRO A 226 1.77 -32.10 9.95
N PRO A 227 2.05 -32.41 11.22
CA PRO A 227 1.09 -32.19 12.30
C PRO A 227 0.74 -30.70 12.40
N PRO A 228 -0.51 -30.36 12.78
CA PRO A 228 -0.92 -28.98 12.98
C PRO A 228 0.03 -28.23 13.93
N ARG A 229 0.29 -26.96 13.65
CA ARG A 229 1.06 -26.07 14.51
C ARG A 229 0.10 -25.07 15.17
N VAL A 230 0.27 -24.88 16.47
CA VAL A 230 -0.51 -23.89 17.21
C VAL A 230 0.37 -22.67 17.47
N ILE A 231 -0.07 -21.54 16.96
CA ILE A 231 0.62 -20.26 17.11
C ILE A 231 -0.27 -19.24 17.82
N ALA A 232 0.33 -18.18 18.35
CA ALA A 232 -0.39 -17.07 18.91
C ALA A 232 0.03 -15.75 18.28
N ALA A 233 -0.88 -14.75 18.26
CA ALA A 233 -0.59 -13.43 17.71
C ALA A 233 -1.27 -12.32 18.50
N ALA A 234 -0.56 -11.20 18.76
CA ALA A 234 -1.11 -9.89 19.10
C ALA A 234 -0.06 -8.79 18.90
N GLY A 235 -0.51 -7.56 18.76
CA GLY A 235 0.31 -6.34 18.75
C GLY A 235 -0.06 -5.40 19.89
N ASP A 236 0.56 -4.21 19.92
CA ASP A 236 0.23 -3.12 20.84
C ASP A 236 0.40 -3.56 22.31
N ILE A 237 1.66 -3.90 22.66
CA ILE A 237 1.92 -4.83 23.78
C ILE A 237 2.32 -4.11 25.06
N ALA A 238 3.56 -3.64 25.16
CA ALA A 238 4.16 -3.32 26.45
C ALA A 238 4.25 -1.82 26.68
N CYS A 239 3.63 -1.32 27.75
CA CYS A 239 3.82 0.05 28.22
C CYS A 239 5.28 0.32 28.59
N SER A 240 5.71 1.59 28.51
CA SER A 240 6.97 2.03 29.12
C SER A 240 6.96 1.77 30.63
N PRO A 241 8.08 1.35 31.23
CA PRO A 241 8.22 1.28 32.69
C PRO A 241 8.01 2.60 33.41
N LYS A 242 8.01 3.72 32.66
CA LYS A 242 7.76 5.08 33.16
C LYS A 242 6.29 5.47 33.11
N ASP A 243 5.44 4.70 32.44
CA ASP A 243 4.00 4.95 32.40
C ASP A 243 3.43 4.87 33.82
N PRO A 244 2.65 5.89 34.29
CA PRO A 244 2.04 5.87 35.61
C PRO A 244 1.15 4.65 35.87
N ASN A 245 0.64 4.01 34.83
CA ASN A 245 -0.20 2.81 34.91
C ASN A 245 0.60 1.50 34.80
N PHE A 246 1.92 1.56 34.67
CA PHE A 246 2.78 0.39 34.50
C PHE A 246 2.72 -0.56 35.71
N ASN A 247 2.67 0.01 36.94
CA ASN A 247 2.52 -0.74 38.17
C ASN A 247 3.42 -1.99 38.27
N GLY A 248 4.72 -1.83 38.01
CA GLY A 248 5.68 -2.94 38.01
C GLY A 248 5.39 -4.04 36.96
N GLY A 249 4.74 -3.70 35.86
CA GLY A 249 4.35 -4.62 34.80
C GLY A 249 2.98 -5.25 34.96
N GLN A 250 2.32 -5.09 36.12
CA GLN A 250 0.98 -5.64 36.36
C GLN A 250 -0.13 -4.78 35.73
N GLY A 251 0.15 -3.51 35.48
CA GLY A 251 -0.79 -2.56 34.92
C GLY A 251 -1.96 -2.21 35.84
N THR A 252 -3.00 -1.71 35.23
CA THR A 252 -4.32 -1.45 35.81
C THR A 252 -5.37 -2.36 35.19
N LEU A 253 -6.65 -2.18 35.50
CA LEU A 253 -7.72 -2.93 34.83
C LEU A 253 -7.85 -2.58 33.33
N THR A 254 -7.45 -1.36 32.97
CA THR A 254 -7.69 -0.78 31.64
C THR A 254 -6.43 -0.42 30.86
N LEU A 255 -5.24 -0.47 31.47
CA LEU A 255 -3.97 -0.09 30.83
C LEU A 255 -2.82 -0.99 31.29
N CYS A 256 -1.82 -1.15 30.44
CA CYS A 256 -0.56 -1.84 30.73
C CYS A 256 -0.70 -3.31 31.15
N ARG A 257 -1.55 -4.05 30.45
CA ARG A 257 -1.89 -5.45 30.75
C ARG A 257 -0.93 -6.48 30.10
N GLN A 258 0.27 -6.08 29.67
CA GLN A 258 1.24 -6.94 28.99
C GLN A 258 1.61 -8.20 29.78
N GLN A 259 1.64 -8.14 31.11
CA GLN A 259 1.88 -9.33 31.94
C GLN A 259 0.72 -10.32 31.80
N ALA A 260 -0.51 -9.85 31.93
CA ALA A 260 -1.69 -10.70 31.87
C ALA A 260 -1.89 -11.35 30.48
N THR A 261 -1.57 -10.64 29.39
CA THR A 261 -1.61 -11.21 28.03
C THR A 261 -0.48 -12.20 27.80
N SER A 262 0.73 -11.95 28.32
CA SER A 262 1.84 -12.91 28.22
C SER A 262 1.61 -14.20 29.03
N ASP A 263 0.81 -14.15 30.09
CA ASP A 263 0.40 -15.34 30.86
C ASP A 263 -0.49 -16.29 30.03
N LEU A 264 -1.12 -15.77 28.96
CA LEU A 264 -1.83 -16.59 27.97
C LEU A 264 -0.87 -17.37 27.04
N LEU A 265 0.42 -17.04 27.04
CA LEU A 265 1.43 -17.64 26.15
C LEU A 265 2.33 -18.63 26.86
N VAL A 266 2.78 -18.28 28.08
CA VAL A 266 3.79 -19.05 28.81
C VAL A 266 3.29 -20.44 29.18
N GLY A 267 4.05 -21.46 28.79
CA GLY A 267 3.74 -22.86 29.10
C GLY A 267 2.53 -23.44 28.37
N LYS A 268 2.03 -22.76 27.32
CA LYS A 268 0.85 -23.21 26.55
C LYS A 268 1.20 -24.11 25.34
N GLY A 269 2.48 -24.29 25.04
CA GLY A 269 2.91 -25.17 23.95
C GLY A 269 2.78 -24.57 22.55
N TYR A 270 2.72 -23.25 22.43
CA TYR A 270 2.80 -22.59 21.12
C TYR A 270 4.13 -22.90 20.44
N SER A 271 4.06 -23.20 19.14
CA SER A 271 5.27 -23.40 18.34
C SER A 271 5.91 -22.07 17.95
N ASP A 272 5.09 -21.04 17.72
CA ASP A 272 5.49 -19.72 17.25
C ASP A 272 4.56 -18.64 17.82
N VAL A 273 5.06 -17.42 17.98
CA VAL A 273 4.31 -16.24 18.42
C VAL A 273 4.59 -15.09 17.44
N LEU A 274 3.55 -14.50 16.85
CA LEU A 274 3.67 -13.36 15.95
C LEU A 274 3.35 -12.07 16.73
N THR A 275 4.32 -11.15 16.85
CA THR A 275 4.02 -9.82 17.38
C THR A 275 3.73 -8.86 16.25
N LEU A 276 2.57 -8.17 16.33
CA LEU A 276 1.99 -7.41 15.22
C LEU A 276 2.37 -5.92 15.25
N GLY A 277 3.56 -5.61 15.73
CA GLY A 277 4.09 -4.25 15.89
C GLY A 277 3.69 -3.58 17.18
N ASP A 278 4.26 -2.41 17.45
CA ASP A 278 4.14 -1.66 18.70
C ASP A 278 4.37 -2.59 19.91
N THR A 279 5.50 -3.30 19.85
CA THR A 279 5.86 -4.30 20.85
C THR A 279 6.24 -3.66 22.17
N GLN A 280 6.86 -2.45 22.11
CA GLN A 280 7.30 -1.70 23.28
C GLN A 280 7.05 -0.20 23.12
N TYR A 281 6.18 0.35 23.92
CA TYR A 281 5.88 1.79 24.01
C TYR A 281 6.92 2.50 24.88
N ASP A 282 7.20 3.84 24.67
CA ASP A 282 6.58 4.63 23.58
C ASP A 282 7.46 4.70 22.34
N CYS A 283 8.76 4.40 22.46
CA CYS A 283 9.71 4.41 21.35
C CYS A 283 10.72 3.24 21.37
N ALA A 284 10.32 2.15 21.99
CA ALA A 284 11.03 0.88 21.95
C ALA A 284 12.53 0.97 22.32
N THR A 285 12.88 1.70 23.39
CA THR A 285 14.27 1.78 23.85
C THR A 285 14.75 0.45 24.41
N ALA A 286 16.05 0.22 24.41
CA ALA A 286 16.63 -0.99 25.03
C ALA A 286 16.29 -1.11 26.51
N ALA A 287 16.19 0.01 27.22
CA ALA A 287 15.81 0.05 28.64
C ALA A 287 14.34 -0.33 28.84
N ASP A 288 13.43 0.17 27.98
CA ASP A 288 12.02 -0.19 28.04
C ASP A 288 11.80 -1.66 27.72
N PHE A 289 12.48 -2.20 26.72
CA PHE A 289 12.48 -3.65 26.46
C PHE A 289 12.94 -4.46 27.68
N ALA A 290 14.03 -4.06 28.31
CA ALA A 290 14.55 -4.76 29.48
C ALA A 290 13.61 -4.64 30.70
N GLY A 291 12.91 -3.53 30.85
CA GLY A 291 12.07 -3.23 32.00
C GLY A 291 10.61 -3.68 31.86
N SER A 292 10.11 -3.91 30.64
CA SER A 292 8.69 -4.16 30.42
C SER A 292 8.42 -5.36 29.50
N PHE A 293 8.74 -5.28 28.21
CA PHE A 293 8.50 -6.39 27.30
C PHE A 293 9.28 -7.65 27.70
N GLY A 294 10.55 -7.48 28.08
CA GLY A 294 11.41 -8.60 28.50
C GLY A 294 10.83 -9.45 29.63
N PRO A 295 10.43 -8.83 30.78
CA PRO A 295 9.80 -9.57 31.89
C PRO A 295 8.42 -10.16 31.57
N SER A 296 7.72 -9.65 30.56
CA SER A 296 6.38 -10.13 30.14
C SER A 296 6.44 -11.04 28.91
N TRP A 297 6.25 -10.52 27.73
CA TRP A 297 6.27 -11.29 26.47
C TRP A 297 7.65 -11.86 26.14
N GLY A 298 8.72 -11.22 26.60
CA GLY A 298 10.08 -11.75 26.45
C GLY A 298 10.31 -13.12 27.10
N ARG A 299 9.38 -13.60 27.95
CA ARG A 299 9.39 -14.95 28.52
C ARG A 299 9.22 -16.05 27.46
N VAL A 300 8.72 -15.69 26.27
CA VAL A 300 8.57 -16.60 25.10
C VAL A 300 9.38 -16.11 23.90
N LYS A 301 10.42 -15.30 24.13
CA LYS A 301 11.20 -14.63 23.08
C LYS A 301 11.72 -15.57 21.99
N ASP A 302 12.13 -16.77 22.35
CA ASP A 302 12.78 -17.72 21.46
C ASP A 302 11.86 -18.25 20.34
N ILE A 303 10.55 -18.06 20.48
CA ILE A 303 9.53 -18.44 19.50
C ILE A 303 8.81 -17.22 18.88
N ILE A 304 9.30 -16.00 19.16
CA ILE A 304 8.71 -14.77 18.62
C ILE A 304 9.25 -14.47 17.23
N HIS A 305 8.34 -14.25 16.29
CA HIS A 305 8.58 -13.66 14.98
C HIS A 305 7.94 -12.25 14.98
N PRO A 306 8.74 -11.18 15.12
CA PRO A 306 8.19 -9.85 15.31
C PRO A 306 8.02 -9.09 14.00
N THR A 307 7.02 -8.17 13.92
CA THR A 307 7.03 -7.07 12.95
C THR A 307 7.11 -5.73 13.66
N THR A 308 7.49 -4.68 12.94
CA THR A 308 7.58 -3.32 13.50
C THR A 308 6.24 -2.60 13.44
N GLY A 309 5.95 -1.78 14.45
CA GLY A 309 4.89 -0.79 14.45
C GLY A 309 5.43 0.64 14.37
N ASN A 310 4.55 1.64 14.45
CA ASN A 310 4.96 3.03 14.37
C ASN A 310 5.71 3.51 15.63
N HIS A 311 5.47 2.89 16.78
CA HIS A 311 6.18 3.22 18.01
C HIS A 311 7.65 2.81 17.98
N GLU A 312 8.02 1.74 17.29
CA GLU A 312 9.42 1.37 17.08
C GLU A 312 10.19 2.42 16.27
N TYR A 313 9.53 3.18 15.38
CA TYR A 313 10.15 4.21 14.54
C TYR A 313 10.04 5.65 15.08
N LYS A 314 9.45 5.85 16.26
CA LYS A 314 9.43 7.18 16.90
C LYS A 314 10.85 7.62 17.22
N GLU A 315 11.21 8.83 16.79
CA GLU A 315 12.54 9.42 17.00
C GLU A 315 12.55 10.39 18.18
N THR A 316 11.43 11.06 18.42
CA THR A 316 11.23 11.98 19.56
C THR A 316 9.76 11.99 19.94
N ASN A 317 9.48 11.94 21.22
CA ASN A 317 8.19 12.32 21.75
C ASN A 317 8.37 13.10 23.06
N PRO A 318 8.29 14.43 23.01
CA PRO A 318 8.45 15.28 24.19
C PRO A 318 7.34 15.08 25.23
N ASP A 319 6.19 14.53 24.84
CA ASP A 319 5.02 14.33 25.69
C ASP A 319 4.95 12.93 26.32
N ASP A 320 5.79 12.00 25.91
CA ASP A 320 5.80 10.63 26.42
C ASP A 320 6.73 10.49 27.63
N PHE A 321 6.24 10.85 28.80
CA PHE A 321 6.86 10.59 30.13
C PHE A 321 8.37 10.92 30.22
N GLY A 322 8.84 11.89 29.43
CA GLY A 322 10.24 12.31 29.43
C GLY A 322 11.22 11.26 28.92
N VAL A 323 10.81 10.42 27.98
CA VAL A 323 11.69 9.45 27.32
C VAL A 323 12.62 10.19 26.36
N ASN A 324 13.69 10.74 26.88
CA ASN A 324 14.85 11.14 26.10
C ASN A 324 15.61 9.88 25.72
N GLY A 325 15.73 9.57 24.44
CA GLY A 325 16.58 8.47 23.97
C GLY A 325 15.91 7.45 23.04
N CYS A 326 14.84 7.83 22.34
CA CYS A 326 14.36 7.05 21.20
C CYS A 326 15.51 6.82 20.23
N VAL A 327 15.64 5.59 19.75
CA VAL A 327 16.72 5.22 18.83
C VAL A 327 16.17 5.25 17.40
N PRO A 328 16.73 6.09 16.50
CA PRO A 328 16.27 6.17 15.12
C PRO A 328 16.21 4.81 14.43
N ASN A 329 15.35 4.71 13.41
CA ASN A 329 15.23 3.52 12.54
C ASN A 329 14.92 2.23 13.30
N ALA A 330 14.08 2.30 14.32
CA ALA A 330 13.69 1.17 15.16
C ALA A 330 14.89 0.43 15.81
N GLY A 331 15.98 1.17 16.09
CA GLY A 331 17.24 0.56 16.53
C GLY A 331 17.15 -0.21 17.85
N GLY A 332 16.25 0.17 18.75
CA GLY A 332 16.01 -0.57 20.00
C GLY A 332 15.35 -1.94 19.73
N TYR A 333 14.36 -1.96 18.87
CA TYR A 333 13.66 -3.18 18.42
C TYR A 333 14.62 -4.16 17.74
N PHE A 334 15.36 -3.73 16.72
CA PHE A 334 16.30 -4.60 16.02
C PHE A 334 17.41 -5.12 16.92
N ARG A 335 17.86 -4.31 17.89
CA ARG A 335 18.83 -4.76 18.90
C ARG A 335 18.24 -5.81 19.83
N TYR A 336 16.97 -5.65 20.24
CA TYR A 336 16.32 -6.58 21.14
C TYR A 336 16.04 -7.91 20.48
N PHE A 337 15.42 -7.95 19.31
CA PHE A 337 15.03 -9.18 18.63
C PHE A 337 16.18 -9.80 17.81
N GLY A 338 17.17 -9.02 17.42
CA GLY A 338 18.31 -9.52 16.64
C GLY A 338 17.88 -10.15 15.30
N ALA A 339 18.36 -11.36 15.04
CA ALA A 339 18.09 -12.07 13.78
C ALA A 339 16.59 -12.38 13.56
N ALA A 340 15.81 -12.53 14.62
CA ALA A 340 14.36 -12.79 14.51
C ALA A 340 13.60 -11.63 13.85
N ALA A 341 14.11 -10.40 13.93
CA ALA A 341 13.52 -9.21 13.29
C ALA A 341 13.91 -9.05 11.81
N GLY A 342 14.66 -9.97 11.23
CA GLY A 342 15.15 -9.89 9.86
C GLY A 342 16.24 -8.82 9.66
N ASN A 343 16.31 -8.27 8.45
CA ASN A 343 17.28 -7.24 8.09
C ASN A 343 16.85 -5.86 8.64
N PRO A 344 17.65 -5.21 9.51
CA PRO A 344 17.29 -3.93 10.12
C PRO A 344 17.14 -2.77 9.12
N ASN A 345 17.67 -2.88 7.91
CA ASN A 345 17.48 -1.88 6.86
C ASN A 345 16.18 -2.06 6.08
N LEU A 346 15.49 -3.19 6.25
CA LEU A 346 14.30 -3.57 5.50
C LEU A 346 13.07 -3.67 6.42
N GLY A 347 13.19 -4.40 7.53
CA GLY A 347 12.10 -4.65 8.48
C GLY A 347 11.00 -5.55 7.94
N TYR A 348 11.26 -6.28 6.85
CA TYR A 348 10.37 -7.30 6.28
C TYR A 348 11.15 -8.56 5.94
N TYR A 349 10.49 -9.70 6.05
CA TYR A 349 11.06 -11.03 5.84
C TYR A 349 9.96 -12.08 5.70
N SER A 350 10.30 -13.29 5.30
CA SER A 350 9.41 -14.45 5.26
C SER A 350 10.08 -15.69 5.87
N PHE A 351 9.27 -16.64 6.27
CA PHE A 351 9.68 -17.93 6.83
C PHE A 351 8.52 -18.92 6.72
N ASP A 352 8.80 -20.20 6.97
CA ASP A 352 7.77 -21.23 6.90
C ASP A 352 7.46 -21.79 8.28
N ILE A 353 6.18 -22.01 8.56
CA ILE A 353 5.70 -22.81 9.70
C ILE A 353 5.00 -24.05 9.14
N ALA A 354 5.67 -25.19 9.20
CA ALA A 354 5.24 -26.41 8.55
C ALA A 354 5.05 -26.21 7.04
N ASN A 355 3.81 -26.25 6.52
CA ASN A 355 3.48 -26.04 5.11
C ASN A 355 2.84 -24.66 4.85
N TRP A 356 2.88 -23.77 5.83
CA TRP A 356 2.42 -22.40 5.71
C TRP A 356 3.59 -21.48 5.37
N HIS A 357 3.41 -20.66 4.34
CA HIS A 357 4.33 -19.55 4.09
C HIS A 357 3.88 -18.32 4.89
N VAL A 358 4.77 -17.78 5.72
CA VAL A 358 4.48 -16.70 6.66
C VAL A 358 5.33 -15.47 6.33
N ILE A 359 4.68 -14.33 6.11
CA ILE A 359 5.31 -13.12 5.59
C ILE A 359 5.12 -11.96 6.57
N SER A 360 6.21 -11.42 7.09
CA SER A 360 6.24 -10.18 7.87
C SER A 360 6.51 -9.00 6.95
N LEU A 361 5.62 -7.99 6.97
CA LEU A 361 5.78 -6.77 6.18
C LEU A 361 5.92 -5.53 7.07
N ASN A 362 6.65 -4.54 6.58
CA ASN A 362 6.82 -3.27 7.27
C ASN A 362 5.92 -2.20 6.64
N THR A 363 4.91 -1.75 7.39
CA THR A 363 3.97 -0.72 6.95
C THR A 363 4.27 0.67 7.52
N ASN A 364 5.39 0.85 8.19
CA ASN A 364 5.81 2.15 8.67
C ASN A 364 6.32 2.95 7.48
N LEU A 365 5.48 3.87 7.01
CA LEU A 365 5.87 4.86 6.03
C LEU A 365 6.94 5.73 6.66
N ALA A 366 7.97 6.03 5.90
CA ALA A 366 9.00 6.96 6.32
C ALA A 366 8.37 8.15 7.05
N SER A 367 8.74 8.35 8.29
CA SER A 367 8.50 9.59 8.99
C SER A 367 9.09 10.75 8.18
N ALA A 368 8.86 12.00 8.59
CA ALA A 368 9.39 13.20 7.92
C ALA A 368 10.92 13.17 7.68
N THR A 369 11.64 12.22 8.24
CA THR A 369 13.10 12.02 8.17
C THR A 369 13.56 11.17 6.97
N GLY A 370 12.63 10.65 6.14
CA GLY A 370 12.97 10.20 4.79
C GLY A 370 13.69 8.87 4.68
N CYS A 371 13.20 7.80 5.30
CA CYS A 371 13.67 6.45 4.96
C CYS A 371 13.05 6.00 3.60
N PRO A 372 13.75 6.12 2.47
CA PRO A 372 13.18 5.82 1.15
C PRO A 372 13.03 4.32 0.87
N VAL A 373 13.46 3.47 1.80
CA VAL A 373 13.51 2.01 1.64
C VAL A 373 12.20 1.36 2.08
N ILE A 374 11.50 1.96 3.04
CA ILE A 374 10.26 1.42 3.62
C ILE A 374 9.07 2.12 2.99
N SER A 375 8.53 1.56 1.94
CA SER A 375 7.33 2.05 1.26
C SER A 375 6.41 0.88 0.93
N CYS A 376 5.11 1.08 1.20
CA CYS A 376 4.05 0.13 0.84
C CYS A 376 3.48 0.39 -0.56
N ALA A 377 4.00 1.38 -1.30
CA ALA A 377 3.47 1.73 -2.62
C ALA A 377 3.80 0.64 -3.65
N ALA A 378 2.90 0.46 -4.59
CA ALA A 378 3.15 -0.39 -5.74
C ALA A 378 4.43 0.03 -6.49
N GLY A 379 5.28 -0.93 -6.83
CA GLY A 379 6.60 -0.71 -7.43
C GLY A 379 7.68 -0.30 -6.42
N SER A 380 7.39 -0.27 -5.12
CA SER A 380 8.41 -0.09 -4.08
C SER A 380 9.32 -1.32 -3.99
N PRO A 381 10.53 -1.19 -3.43
CA PRO A 381 11.40 -2.34 -3.21
C PRO A 381 10.73 -3.45 -2.39
N GLN A 382 9.96 -3.10 -1.37
CA GLN A 382 9.26 -4.09 -0.53
C GLN A 382 8.13 -4.78 -1.31
N GLU A 383 7.33 -4.06 -2.09
CA GLU A 383 6.28 -4.68 -2.90
C GLU A 383 6.87 -5.60 -3.99
N GLN A 384 7.97 -5.18 -4.62
CA GLN A 384 8.66 -6.02 -5.60
C GLN A 384 9.24 -7.29 -4.95
N TRP A 385 9.77 -7.16 -3.73
CA TRP A 385 10.23 -8.31 -2.94
C TRP A 385 9.07 -9.23 -2.60
N LEU A 386 7.94 -8.71 -2.10
CA LEU A 386 6.75 -9.51 -1.77
C LEU A 386 6.28 -10.35 -2.96
N ARG A 387 6.20 -9.76 -4.14
CA ARG A 387 5.81 -10.49 -5.36
C ARG A 387 6.80 -11.56 -5.77
N ALA A 388 8.09 -11.28 -5.59
CA ALA A 388 9.14 -12.27 -5.88
C ALA A 388 9.13 -13.41 -4.86
N ASP A 389 8.90 -13.10 -3.59
CA ASP A 389 8.81 -14.04 -2.49
C ASP A 389 7.61 -14.98 -2.66
N LEU A 390 6.42 -14.45 -2.89
CA LEU A 390 5.21 -15.23 -3.21
C LEU A 390 5.37 -16.14 -4.43
N ALA A 391 6.09 -15.69 -5.44
CA ALA A 391 6.37 -16.49 -6.63
C ALA A 391 7.41 -17.60 -6.40
N ALA A 392 8.33 -17.38 -5.46
CA ALA A 392 9.38 -18.35 -5.11
C ALA A 392 8.92 -19.42 -4.12
N HIS A 393 7.90 -19.13 -3.33
CA HIS A 393 7.39 -19.99 -2.26
C HIS A 393 5.91 -20.36 -2.46
N PRO A 394 5.58 -21.18 -3.48
CA PRO A 394 4.20 -21.63 -3.68
C PRO A 394 3.81 -22.58 -2.55
N ALA A 395 3.11 -22.07 -1.55
CA ALA A 395 2.60 -22.83 -0.41
C ALA A 395 1.11 -23.13 -0.58
N ALA A 396 0.64 -24.18 0.10
CA ALA A 396 -0.77 -24.51 0.14
C ALA A 396 -1.60 -23.49 0.95
N CYS A 397 -0.94 -22.81 1.89
CA CYS A 397 -1.53 -21.78 2.75
C CYS A 397 -0.54 -20.64 2.96
N THR A 398 -1.00 -19.40 2.92
CA THR A 398 -0.18 -18.20 3.12
C THR A 398 -0.79 -17.29 4.17
N LEU A 399 0.03 -16.89 5.15
CA LEU A 399 -0.29 -15.91 6.17
C LEU A 399 0.65 -14.71 6.05
N ALA A 400 0.11 -13.51 6.00
CA ALA A 400 0.92 -12.30 6.08
C ALA A 400 0.54 -11.48 7.32
N PHE A 401 1.53 -10.80 7.92
CA PHE A 401 1.28 -9.95 9.08
C PHE A 401 2.10 -8.66 9.04
N TRP A 402 1.46 -7.58 9.50
CA TRP A 402 2.05 -6.24 9.61
C TRP A 402 1.21 -5.37 10.53
N HIS A 403 1.69 -4.17 10.87
CA HIS A 403 1.07 -3.35 11.90
C HIS A 403 -0.24 -2.65 11.46
N HIS A 404 -0.21 -1.79 10.44
CA HIS A 404 -1.34 -0.92 10.08
C HIS A 404 -2.40 -1.66 9.24
N PRO A 405 -3.63 -1.85 9.73
CA PRO A 405 -4.67 -2.59 9.01
C PRO A 405 -5.20 -1.83 7.78
N LEU A 406 -5.44 -2.54 6.66
CA LEU A 406 -6.16 -1.98 5.53
C LEU A 406 -7.65 -1.76 5.85
N PHE A 407 -8.25 -2.68 6.59
CA PHE A 407 -9.63 -2.61 7.02
C PHE A 407 -9.72 -2.55 8.54
N SER A 408 -10.45 -1.56 9.04
CA SER A 408 -10.81 -1.39 10.45
C SER A 408 -12.04 -0.52 10.54
N SER A 409 -12.85 -0.72 11.55
CA SER A 409 -14.02 0.12 11.82
C SER A 409 -13.65 1.45 12.50
N LYS A 410 -12.38 1.62 12.87
CA LYS A 410 -11.90 2.83 13.55
C LYS A 410 -10.82 3.56 12.76
N THR A 411 -9.71 2.92 12.46
CA THR A 411 -8.52 3.57 11.87
C THR A 411 -7.94 2.75 10.71
N PRO A 412 -8.65 2.64 9.57
CA PRO A 412 -8.11 1.93 8.41
C PRO A 412 -6.96 2.71 7.78
N SER A 413 -5.94 2.02 7.31
CA SER A 413 -4.81 2.59 6.56
C SER A 413 -4.83 2.15 5.11
N MET A 414 -4.79 3.11 4.19
CA MET A 414 -4.70 2.82 2.76
C MET A 414 -3.28 2.46 2.29
N ALA A 415 -2.28 2.61 3.15
CA ALA A 415 -0.88 2.37 2.81
C ALA A 415 -0.61 0.93 2.33
N PRO A 416 -1.09 -0.14 3.01
CA PRO A 416 -0.79 -1.52 2.63
C PRO A 416 -1.68 -2.08 1.50
N ARG A 417 -2.44 -1.23 0.78
CA ARG A 417 -3.35 -1.71 -0.28
C ARG A 417 -2.65 -2.52 -1.36
N SER A 418 -1.46 -2.12 -1.79
CA SER A 418 -0.72 -2.87 -2.82
C SER A 418 -0.31 -4.26 -2.35
N PHE A 419 0.07 -4.39 -1.08
CA PHE A 419 0.36 -5.70 -0.49
C PHE A 419 -0.88 -6.61 -0.48
N TRP A 420 -2.05 -6.04 -0.13
CA TRP A 420 -3.31 -6.76 -0.17
C TRP A 420 -3.66 -7.24 -1.57
N GLU A 421 -3.42 -6.40 -2.59
CA GLU A 421 -3.70 -6.74 -3.98
C GLU A 421 -2.79 -7.87 -4.48
N ASP A 422 -1.51 -7.85 -4.11
CA ASP A 422 -0.56 -8.90 -4.46
C ASP A 422 -0.82 -10.20 -3.69
N LEU A 423 -1.09 -10.13 -2.39
CA LEU A 423 -1.47 -11.29 -1.57
C LEU A 423 -2.76 -11.95 -2.06
N TYR A 424 -3.79 -11.16 -2.35
CA TYR A 424 -5.04 -11.69 -2.92
C TYR A 424 -4.82 -12.33 -4.30
N ALA A 425 -3.99 -11.75 -5.14
CA ALA A 425 -3.67 -12.31 -6.45
C ALA A 425 -2.86 -13.62 -6.37
N ALA A 426 -2.12 -13.80 -5.27
CA ALA A 426 -1.34 -15.00 -4.98
C ALA A 426 -2.13 -16.08 -4.21
N GLY A 427 -3.37 -15.80 -3.79
CA GLY A 427 -4.20 -16.74 -3.04
C GLY A 427 -3.81 -16.83 -1.56
N ALA A 428 -3.42 -15.73 -0.93
CA ALA A 428 -3.16 -15.71 0.50
C ALA A 428 -4.46 -15.84 1.31
N ASP A 429 -4.39 -16.50 2.47
CA ASP A 429 -5.54 -16.91 3.27
C ASP A 429 -5.81 -16.00 4.45
N ILE A 430 -4.76 -15.54 5.14
CA ILE A 430 -4.85 -14.79 6.40
C ILE A 430 -3.99 -13.53 6.34
N VAL A 431 -4.54 -12.43 6.87
CA VAL A 431 -3.79 -11.22 7.22
C VAL A 431 -4.00 -10.89 8.69
N LEU A 432 -2.89 -10.63 9.42
CA LEU A 432 -2.93 -10.21 10.81
C LEU A 432 -2.38 -8.79 10.96
N ASN A 433 -3.05 -7.96 11.78
CA ASN A 433 -2.67 -6.58 12.05
C ASN A 433 -2.77 -6.22 13.53
N GLY A 434 -2.00 -5.19 13.94
CA GLY A 434 -2.13 -4.47 15.19
C GLY A 434 -2.70 -3.07 14.99
N HIS A 435 -2.08 -2.06 15.66
CA HIS A 435 -2.30 -0.63 15.52
C HIS A 435 -3.62 -0.10 16.07
N VAL A 436 -4.71 -0.79 15.84
CA VAL A 436 -6.02 -0.45 16.41
C VAL A 436 -6.19 -1.29 17.67
N HIS A 437 -6.24 -0.63 18.83
CA HIS A 437 -6.18 -1.31 20.14
C HIS A 437 -7.50 -1.99 20.48
N ASN A 438 -7.93 -2.88 19.61
CA ASN A 438 -9.12 -3.72 19.80
C ASN A 438 -8.94 -5.03 19.03
N TYR A 439 -9.94 -5.89 19.13
CA TYR A 439 -10.07 -7.06 18.28
C TYR A 439 -11.12 -6.80 17.20
N GLU A 440 -10.78 -7.03 15.94
CA GLU A 440 -11.75 -7.11 14.85
C GLU A 440 -11.41 -8.32 13.97
N ARG A 441 -12.44 -9.06 13.53
CA ARG A 441 -12.30 -10.05 12.46
C ARG A 441 -13.21 -9.69 11.29
N PHE A 442 -12.60 -9.69 10.11
CA PHE A 442 -13.29 -9.53 8.84
C PHE A 442 -13.41 -10.89 8.17
N GLY A 443 -14.59 -11.20 7.61
CA GLY A 443 -14.77 -12.40 6.80
C GLY A 443 -13.89 -12.37 5.53
N PRO A 444 -13.77 -13.51 4.82
CA PRO A 444 -13.00 -13.58 3.59
C PRO A 444 -13.41 -12.48 2.61
N GLN A 445 -12.44 -11.65 2.19
CA GLN A 445 -12.72 -10.43 1.43
C GLN A 445 -11.63 -10.10 0.42
N ARG A 446 -12.03 -9.27 -0.53
CA ARG A 446 -11.21 -8.74 -1.61
C ARG A 446 -10.48 -7.47 -1.17
N PRO A 447 -9.47 -6.99 -1.94
CA PRO A 447 -8.79 -5.72 -1.65
C PRO A 447 -9.69 -4.48 -1.65
N ASP A 448 -10.92 -4.57 -2.17
CA ASP A 448 -11.92 -3.50 -2.12
C ASP A 448 -12.88 -3.62 -0.93
N GLY A 449 -12.68 -4.60 -0.03
CA GLY A 449 -13.47 -4.86 1.17
C GLY A 449 -14.78 -5.62 0.93
N ARG A 450 -15.05 -6.06 -0.29
CA ARG A 450 -16.21 -6.90 -0.58
C ARG A 450 -15.95 -8.34 -0.20
N ALA A 451 -16.96 -9.01 0.33
CA ALA A 451 -16.90 -10.43 0.65
C ALA A 451 -16.57 -11.28 -0.59
N ASP A 452 -15.70 -12.24 -0.41
CA ASP A 452 -15.32 -13.26 -1.40
C ASP A 452 -15.04 -14.58 -0.67
N LEU A 453 -16.06 -15.40 -0.51
CA LEU A 453 -15.97 -16.65 0.25
C LEU A 453 -15.09 -17.72 -0.41
N ALA A 454 -14.77 -17.56 -1.70
CA ALA A 454 -14.02 -18.55 -2.45
C ALA A 454 -12.51 -18.25 -2.52
N ASN A 455 -12.13 -16.96 -2.57
CA ASN A 455 -10.74 -16.56 -2.79
C ASN A 455 -10.35 -15.35 -1.91
N GLY A 456 -11.18 -15.02 -0.92
CA GLY A 456 -10.98 -13.84 -0.09
C GLY A 456 -10.03 -14.11 1.06
N ILE A 457 -9.30 -13.07 1.49
CA ILE A 457 -8.41 -13.11 2.63
C ILE A 457 -9.21 -12.81 3.90
N THR A 458 -9.09 -13.65 4.92
CA THR A 458 -9.60 -13.38 6.27
C THR A 458 -8.63 -12.46 6.99
N GLN A 459 -9.12 -11.32 7.51
CA GLN A 459 -8.28 -10.40 8.29
C GLN A 459 -8.65 -10.45 9.77
N PHE A 460 -7.62 -10.41 10.62
CA PHE A 460 -7.74 -10.18 12.05
C PHE A 460 -6.94 -8.95 12.45
N VAL A 461 -7.59 -8.01 13.13
CA VAL A 461 -6.94 -6.93 13.87
C VAL A 461 -6.84 -7.38 15.32
N VAL A 462 -5.65 -7.42 15.87
CA VAL A 462 -5.37 -7.97 17.21
C VAL A 462 -4.42 -7.01 17.96
N GLY A 463 -4.83 -5.74 18.09
CA GLY A 463 -4.11 -4.74 18.87
C GLY A 463 -4.39 -4.83 20.36
N THR A 464 -4.44 -6.05 20.88
CA THR A 464 -4.96 -6.41 22.21
C THR A 464 -3.88 -6.90 23.16
N GLY A 465 -2.60 -6.74 22.77
CA GLY A 465 -1.44 -7.36 23.41
C GLY A 465 -1.09 -6.80 24.80
N GLY A 466 -1.66 -5.65 25.20
CA GLY A 466 -1.46 -5.22 26.59
C GLY A 466 -1.40 -3.72 26.85
N HIS A 467 -1.01 -2.86 25.90
CA HIS A 467 -0.84 -1.42 26.17
C HIS A 467 -2.15 -0.76 26.60
N SER A 468 -3.15 -0.77 25.76
CA SER A 468 -4.50 -0.26 26.05
C SER A 468 -5.52 -0.96 25.18
N VAL A 469 -6.80 -0.82 25.49
CA VAL A 469 -7.89 -1.24 24.60
C VAL A 469 -8.88 -0.10 24.39
N GLU A 470 -9.40 0.01 23.18
CA GLU A 470 -10.26 1.09 22.75
C GLU A 470 -11.56 0.59 22.08
N ALA A 471 -12.53 1.49 21.90
CA ALA A 471 -13.79 1.17 21.27
C ALA A 471 -13.58 0.59 19.86
N THR A 472 -14.44 -0.35 19.49
CA THR A 472 -14.37 -1.08 18.21
C THR A 472 -14.88 -0.28 17.01
N GLU A 473 -15.37 0.94 17.22
CA GLU A 473 -15.88 1.81 16.17
C GLU A 473 -15.90 3.29 16.60
N ILE A 474 -16.00 4.18 15.62
CA ILE A 474 -16.19 5.61 15.85
C ILE A 474 -17.67 5.85 16.21
N PRO A 475 -18.00 6.52 17.32
CA PRO A 475 -19.38 6.83 17.68
C PRO A 475 -20.15 7.49 16.53
N GLY A 476 -21.31 6.92 16.19
CA GLY A 476 -22.16 7.43 15.10
C GLY A 476 -21.76 6.99 13.69
N SER A 477 -20.68 6.23 13.53
CA SER A 477 -20.30 5.62 12.25
C SER A 477 -20.69 4.15 12.22
N PRO A 478 -21.17 3.63 11.07
CA PRO A 478 -21.39 2.20 10.94
C PRO A 478 -20.06 1.44 11.00
N PRO A 479 -20.05 0.18 11.47
CA PRO A 479 -18.88 -0.66 11.39
C PRO A 479 -18.44 -0.86 9.93
N ALA A 480 -17.16 -1.15 9.73
CA ALA A 480 -16.63 -1.44 8.40
C ALA A 480 -17.35 -2.64 7.77
N ALA A 481 -17.56 -2.57 6.46
CA ALA A 481 -18.20 -3.65 5.72
C ALA A 481 -17.45 -4.97 5.94
N ASN A 482 -18.19 -6.08 5.99
CA ASN A 482 -17.68 -7.43 6.18
C ASN A 482 -17.00 -7.72 7.54
N ARG A 483 -17.09 -6.80 8.53
CA ARG A 483 -16.69 -7.11 9.90
C ARG A 483 -17.62 -8.16 10.52
N ALA A 484 -17.05 -9.29 10.93
CA ALA A 484 -17.78 -10.44 11.45
C ALA A 484 -17.78 -10.53 12.99
N ALA A 485 -16.71 -10.04 13.64
CA ALA A 485 -16.60 -9.99 15.09
C ALA A 485 -15.78 -8.78 15.53
N ALA A 486 -16.02 -8.28 16.76
CA ALA A 486 -15.22 -7.22 17.36
C ALA A 486 -15.34 -7.22 18.88
N ALA A 487 -14.27 -6.85 19.59
CA ALA A 487 -14.25 -6.70 21.04
C ALA A 487 -13.26 -5.65 21.52
N GLN A 488 -13.64 -4.93 22.55
CA GLN A 488 -12.74 -4.11 23.36
C GLN A 488 -12.23 -4.98 24.51
N ALA A 489 -11.22 -5.80 24.27
CA ALA A 489 -10.72 -6.77 25.21
C ALA A 489 -9.22 -6.99 25.06
N TYR A 490 -8.51 -7.23 26.15
CA TYR A 490 -7.14 -7.73 26.14
C TYR A 490 -7.10 -9.23 25.88
N GLY A 491 -6.18 -9.67 25.08
CA GLY A 491 -6.05 -11.09 24.73
C GLY A 491 -5.08 -11.33 23.60
N VAL A 492 -5.09 -12.58 23.14
CA VAL A 492 -4.30 -13.04 21.99
C VAL A 492 -5.17 -13.84 21.05
N LEU A 493 -4.88 -13.78 19.77
CA LEU A 493 -5.42 -14.68 18.77
C LEU A 493 -4.60 -15.97 18.78
N GLU A 494 -5.25 -17.10 18.99
CA GLU A 494 -4.69 -18.43 18.78
C GLU A 494 -5.10 -18.93 17.40
N LEU A 495 -4.12 -19.41 16.62
CA LEU A 495 -4.34 -20.05 15.33
C LEU A 495 -3.79 -21.49 15.36
N THR A 496 -4.58 -22.45 14.94
CA THR A 496 -4.12 -23.80 14.63
C THR A 496 -3.94 -23.93 13.14
N LEU A 497 -2.70 -23.92 12.68
CA LEU A 497 -2.32 -24.06 11.28
C LEU A 497 -2.33 -25.54 10.88
N LYS A 498 -3.23 -25.90 9.97
CA LYS A 498 -3.42 -27.26 9.44
C LYS A 498 -2.83 -27.35 8.03
N ALA A 499 -2.75 -28.54 7.48
CA ALA A 499 -2.19 -28.76 6.15
C ALA A 499 -2.91 -27.96 5.03
N ASN A 500 -4.23 -27.81 5.10
CA ASN A 500 -5.05 -27.15 4.07
C ASN A 500 -6.10 -26.23 4.69
N GLY A 501 -5.81 -25.58 5.81
CA GLY A 501 -6.75 -24.70 6.50
C GLY A 501 -6.30 -24.37 7.90
N TYR A 502 -7.14 -23.67 8.63
CA TYR A 502 -6.83 -23.18 9.96
C TYR A 502 -8.07 -23.12 10.85
N ASP A 503 -7.84 -23.20 12.18
CA ASP A 503 -8.82 -22.79 13.18
C ASP A 503 -8.32 -21.53 13.86
N TRP A 504 -9.25 -20.69 14.35
CA TRP A 504 -8.92 -19.54 15.18
C TRP A 504 -9.73 -19.55 16.47
N ARG A 505 -9.17 -18.93 17.49
CA ARG A 505 -9.82 -18.64 18.75
C ARG A 505 -9.21 -17.38 19.38
N PHE A 506 -10.03 -16.42 19.75
CA PHE A 506 -9.58 -15.30 20.57
C PHE A 506 -9.58 -15.69 22.05
N LEU A 507 -8.43 -15.58 22.71
CA LEU A 507 -8.25 -15.87 24.11
C LEU A 507 -8.21 -14.57 24.89
N SER A 508 -9.29 -14.25 25.62
CA SER A 508 -9.38 -13.08 26.48
C SER A 508 -8.60 -13.28 27.79
N VAL A 509 -7.98 -12.21 28.29
CA VAL A 509 -7.42 -12.19 29.65
C VAL A 509 -8.55 -12.45 30.67
N PRO A 510 -8.35 -13.33 31.66
CA PRO A 510 -9.34 -13.57 32.71
C PRO A 510 -9.76 -12.30 33.46
N GLY A 511 -11.04 -12.25 33.91
CA GLY A 511 -11.60 -11.14 34.68
C GLY A 511 -12.11 -9.95 33.85
N GLN A 512 -12.12 -10.04 32.52
CA GLN A 512 -12.78 -9.09 31.62
C GLN A 512 -14.19 -9.57 31.26
N THR A 513 -14.96 -8.73 30.56
CA THR A 513 -16.20 -9.15 29.91
C THR A 513 -15.92 -10.32 28.99
N PRO A 514 -16.58 -11.47 29.16
CA PRO A 514 -16.34 -12.63 28.32
C PRO A 514 -16.62 -12.31 26.86
N PHE A 515 -15.65 -12.59 26.01
CA PHE A 515 -15.80 -12.53 24.56
C PHE A 515 -15.25 -13.81 23.93
N ASN A 516 -15.99 -14.38 23.01
CA ASN A 516 -15.60 -15.58 22.29
C ASN A 516 -15.79 -15.36 20.80
N ASP A 517 -14.69 -15.48 20.06
CA ASP A 517 -14.72 -15.58 18.61
C ASP A 517 -13.82 -16.75 18.21
N ALA A 518 -14.43 -17.78 17.64
CA ALA A 518 -13.76 -18.98 17.20
C ALA A 518 -14.39 -19.50 15.91
N GLY A 519 -13.60 -20.19 15.11
CA GLY A 519 -14.07 -20.79 13.87
C GLY A 519 -12.96 -21.49 13.10
N SER A 520 -13.22 -21.77 11.83
CA SER A 520 -12.27 -22.42 10.93
C SER A 520 -12.37 -21.85 9.51
N GLY A 521 -11.23 -21.87 8.79
CA GLY A 521 -11.13 -21.53 7.37
C GLY A 521 -10.38 -22.62 6.62
N ALA A 522 -10.68 -22.79 5.33
CA ALA A 522 -9.88 -23.56 4.41
C ALA A 522 -8.89 -22.64 3.70
N CYS A 523 -7.73 -23.17 3.32
CA CYS A 523 -6.83 -22.50 2.38
C CYS A 523 -7.30 -22.68 0.94
N HIS A 524 -6.92 -21.78 0.02
CA HIS A 524 -7.40 -21.75 -1.36
C HIS A 524 -6.32 -21.48 -2.40
#